data_ac6f2b633d1805f5ce0a5e521f44176f
#
_entry.id   ac6f2b633d1805f5ce0a5e521f44176f
#
_cell.length_a   1.000
_cell.length_b   1.000
_cell.length_c   1.000
_cell.angle_alpha   90.00
_cell.angle_beta   90.00
_cell.angle_gamma   90.00
#
_symmetry.space_group_name_H-M   'P 1'
#
loop_
_entity.id
_entity.type
_entity.pdbx_description
1 polymer ?
#
loop_
_entity_poly.entity_id
_entity_poly.type
_entity_poly.pdbx_seq_one_letter_code
_entity_poly.pdbx_strand_id
1 'polypeptide(L)' 'YRWIKTNKVLDRNYSVQLFELTSLFLYGTEVFQSQDNFFKWLNLPNIALGGLEPKELLDIPNGLSKVKDLLGRIEYGVYS' A
#
# COMPACT_ATOMS: atom_id res chain seq x y z
N TYR A 1 -13.60 -17.37 -20.44
CA TYR A 1 -13.80 -16.91 -20.31
C TYR A 1 -15.01 -16.57 -19.70
N ARG A 2 -15.70 -17.24 -19.19
CA ARG A 2 -16.72 -16.92 -18.59
C ARG A 2 -16.50 -16.35 -17.30
N TRP A 3 -15.47 -16.62 -16.64
CA TRP A 3 -15.19 -16.01 -15.42
C TRP A 3 -15.06 -14.53 -15.73
N ILE A 4 -14.95 -14.23 -16.94
CA ILE A 4 -14.87 -12.86 -17.35
C ILE A 4 -16.16 -12.19 -17.07
N LYS A 5 -17.21 -13.00 -17.08
CA LYS A 5 -18.42 -12.42 -16.86
C LYS A 5 -18.50 -12.04 -15.46
N THR A 6 -17.84 -12.72 -14.60
CA THR A 6 -17.89 -12.41 -13.22
C THR A 6 -17.19 -11.13 -13.03
N ASN A 7 -16.74 -10.57 -14.10
CA ASN A 7 -16.13 -9.32 -14.00
C ASN A 7 -17.01 -8.31 -13.43
N LYS A 8 -18.26 -8.55 -13.48
CA LYS A 8 -19.11 -7.59 -12.97
C LYS A 8 -18.81 -7.59 -11.53
N VAL A 9 -18.24 -8.62 -11.03
CA VAL A 9 -17.89 -8.68 -9.65
C VAL A 9 -16.69 -7.81 -9.45
N LEU A 10 -15.88 -7.70 -10.48
CA LEU A 10 -14.75 -6.82 -10.40
C LEU A 10 -15.25 -5.46 -10.78
N ASP A 11 -16.19 -4.97 -9.99
CA ASP A 11 -16.76 -3.70 -10.33
C ASP A 11 -15.72 -2.62 -10.21
N ARG A 12 -16.16 -1.42 -10.42
CA ARG A 12 -15.29 -0.30 -10.44
C ARG A 12 -14.49 -0.15 -9.17
N ASN A 13 -15.12 -0.38 -8.03
CA ASN A 13 -14.42 -0.21 -6.75
C ASN A 13 -13.25 -1.17 -6.62
N TYR A 14 -13.46 -2.42 -7.05
CA TYR A 14 -12.41 -3.40 -6.94
C TYR A 14 -11.23 -3.01 -7.84
N SER A 15 -11.54 -2.56 -9.05
CA SER A 15 -10.50 -2.18 -9.99
C SER A 15 -9.70 -0.99 -9.47
N VAL A 16 -10.37 -0.04 -8.83
CA VAL A 16 -9.70 1.11 -8.30
C VAL A 16 -8.78 0.70 -7.16
N GLN A 17 -9.23 -0.24 -6.32
CA GLN A 17 -8.41 -0.71 -5.22
C GLN A 17 -7.16 -1.41 -5.73
N LEU A 18 -7.29 -2.22 -6.77
CA LEU A 18 -6.15 -2.91 -7.33
C LEU A 18 -5.16 -1.91 -7.91
N PHE A 19 -5.68 -0.90 -8.58
CA PHE A 19 -4.83 0.11 -9.17
C PHE A 19 -4.07 0.87 -8.09
N GLU A 20 -4.75 1.22 -7.02
CA GLU A 20 -4.12 1.96 -5.94
C GLU A 20 -3.09 1.10 -5.22
N LEU A 21 -3.36 -0.18 -5.05
CA LEU A 21 -2.42 -1.06 -4.40
C LEU A 21 -1.16 -1.22 -5.25
N THR A 22 -1.35 -1.38 -6.56
CA THR A 22 -0.22 -1.50 -7.47
C THR A 22 0.60 -0.22 -7.45
N SER A 23 -0.07 0.93 -7.47
CA SER A 23 0.62 2.21 -7.43
C SER A 23 1.41 2.35 -6.15
N LEU A 24 0.83 1.89 -5.04
CA LEU A 24 1.49 1.97 -3.76
C LEU A 24 2.76 1.13 -3.76
N PHE A 25 2.69 -0.08 -4.32
CA PHE A 25 3.86 -0.95 -4.35
C PHE A 25 4.96 -0.35 -5.22
N LEU A 26 4.59 0.25 -6.34
CA LEU A 26 5.58 0.88 -7.19
C LEU A 26 6.21 2.07 -6.46
N TYR A 27 5.40 2.84 -5.79
CA TYR A 27 5.89 4.01 -5.07
C TYR A 27 6.80 3.58 -3.92
N GLY A 28 6.40 2.57 -3.17
CA GLY A 28 7.19 2.08 -2.06
C GLY A 28 8.53 1.54 -2.51
N THR A 29 8.53 0.80 -3.62
CA THR A 29 9.76 0.26 -4.16
C THR A 29 10.70 1.39 -4.56
N GLU A 30 10.12 2.47 -5.07
CA GLU A 30 10.91 3.60 -5.48
C GLU A 30 11.49 4.33 -4.28
N VAL A 31 10.70 4.50 -3.23
CA VAL A 31 11.14 5.19 -2.03
C VAL A 31 12.28 4.44 -1.36
N PHE A 32 12.16 3.13 -1.27
CA PHE A 32 13.19 2.31 -0.63
C PHE A 32 14.26 1.87 -1.58
N GLN A 33 14.04 2.07 -2.88
CA GLN A 33 14.98 1.67 -3.92
C GLN A 33 15.28 0.18 -3.86
N SER A 34 14.35 -0.60 -3.31
CA SER A 34 14.52 -2.03 -3.19
C SER A 34 13.19 -2.64 -2.80
N GLN A 35 12.77 -3.64 -3.55
CA GLN A 35 11.51 -4.31 -3.26
C GLN A 35 11.62 -5.04 -1.93
N ASP A 36 12.77 -5.64 -1.67
CA ASP A 36 12.99 -6.36 -0.43
C ASP A 36 12.91 -5.45 0.78
N ASN A 37 13.50 -4.29 0.70
CA ASN A 37 13.47 -3.36 1.82
C ASN A 37 12.06 -2.84 2.06
N PHE A 38 11.32 -2.62 0.98
CA PHE A 38 9.95 -2.17 1.11
C PHE A 38 9.11 -3.25 1.78
N PHE A 39 9.30 -4.51 1.38
CA PHE A 39 8.57 -5.61 1.96
C PHE A 39 8.92 -5.77 3.44
N LYS A 40 10.17 -5.60 3.80
CA LYS A 40 10.58 -5.69 5.19
C LYS A 40 9.89 -4.61 6.00
N TRP A 41 9.85 -3.41 5.45
CA TRP A 41 9.20 -2.29 6.13
C TRP A 41 7.72 -2.58 6.35
N LEU A 42 7.08 -3.21 5.38
CA LEU A 42 5.67 -3.54 5.49
C LEU A 42 5.40 -4.54 6.60
N ASN A 43 6.39 -5.33 6.93
CA ASN A 43 6.25 -6.37 7.94
C ASN A 43 6.80 -6.00 9.31
N LEU A 44 7.17 -4.75 9.48
CA LEU A 44 7.69 -4.31 10.77
C LEU A 44 6.69 -3.37 11.43
N PRO A 45 6.51 -3.51 12.75
CA PRO A 45 5.61 -2.61 13.46
C PRO A 45 6.10 -1.17 13.31
N ASN A 46 5.17 -0.26 13.15
CA ASN A 46 5.50 1.13 12.92
C ASN A 46 4.92 1.98 14.03
N ILE A 47 5.76 2.73 14.70
CA ILE A 47 5.32 3.57 15.81
C ILE A 47 4.29 4.59 15.36
N ALA A 48 4.44 5.12 14.16
CA ALA A 48 3.50 6.09 13.64
C ALA A 48 2.11 5.49 13.45
N LEU A 49 2.03 4.16 13.41
CA LEU A 49 0.75 3.48 13.26
C LEU A 49 0.31 2.83 14.56
N GLY A 50 0.90 3.25 15.67
CA GLY A 50 0.51 2.67 16.95
C GLY A 50 1.03 1.27 17.15
N GLY A 51 2.10 0.91 16.47
CA GLY A 51 2.68 -0.42 16.59
C GLY A 51 2.15 -1.42 15.57
N LEU A 52 1.27 -0.99 14.68
CA LEU A 52 0.76 -1.88 13.66
C LEU A 52 1.76 -1.99 12.51
N GLU A 53 1.71 -3.10 11.82
CA GLU A 53 2.53 -3.26 10.64
C GLU A 53 1.82 -2.58 9.47
N PRO A 54 2.55 -1.88 8.63
CA PRO A 54 1.91 -1.18 7.51
C PRO A 54 1.06 -2.09 6.63
N LYS A 55 1.46 -3.35 6.47
CA LYS A 55 0.69 -4.25 5.63
C LYS A 55 -0.72 -4.47 6.14
N GLU A 56 -0.93 -4.32 7.44
CA GLU A 56 -2.25 -4.52 8.01
C GLU A 56 -3.21 -3.45 7.57
N LEU A 57 -2.70 -2.30 7.19
CA LEU A 57 -3.54 -1.21 6.76
C LEU A 57 -4.00 -1.37 5.32
N LEU A 58 -3.37 -2.26 4.58
CA LEU A 58 -3.72 -2.43 3.17
C LEU A 58 -5.12 -3.01 2.98
N ASP A 59 -5.64 -3.69 3.99
CA ASP A 59 -6.97 -4.27 3.92
C ASP A 59 -8.03 -3.38 4.52
N ILE A 60 -7.66 -2.27 5.06
CA ILE A 60 -8.59 -1.38 5.73
C ILE A 60 -8.93 -0.20 4.85
N PRO A 61 -10.19 0.21 4.81
CA PRO A 61 -10.56 1.40 4.04
C PRO A 61 -9.72 2.58 4.52
N ASN A 62 -9.20 3.33 3.60
CA ASN A 62 -8.35 4.49 3.90
C ASN A 62 -6.98 4.11 4.43
N GLY A 63 -6.70 2.80 4.57
CA GLY A 63 -5.40 2.37 5.05
C GLY A 63 -4.32 2.65 4.02
N LEU A 64 -4.65 2.48 2.74
CA LEU A 64 -3.69 2.75 1.68
C LEU A 64 -3.23 4.19 1.73
N SER A 65 -4.14 5.11 2.02
CA SER A 65 -3.80 6.51 2.11
C SER A 65 -2.80 6.75 3.22
N LYS A 66 -2.98 6.08 4.34
CA LYS A 66 -2.07 6.24 5.46
C LYS A 66 -0.69 5.71 5.13
N VAL A 67 -0.63 4.56 4.45
CA VAL A 67 0.65 3.98 4.09
C VAL A 67 1.34 4.89 3.08
N LYS A 68 0.59 5.43 2.13
CA LYS A 68 1.15 6.33 1.16
C LYS A 68 1.70 7.57 1.83
N ASP A 69 0.98 8.08 2.82
CA ASP A 69 1.41 9.26 3.55
C ASP A 69 2.71 8.99 4.28
N LEU A 70 2.84 7.82 4.89
CA LEU A 70 4.06 7.46 5.57
C LEU A 70 5.22 7.35 4.60
N LEU A 71 4.98 6.78 3.43
CA LEU A 71 6.01 6.67 2.42
C LEU A 71 6.46 8.05 1.96
N GLY A 72 5.51 8.98 1.86
CA GLY A 72 5.85 10.34 1.49
C GLY A 72 6.74 10.99 2.52
N ARG A 73 6.48 10.72 3.79
CA ARG A 73 7.31 11.30 4.84
C ARG A 73 8.71 10.72 4.81
N ILE A 74 8.82 9.43 4.53
CA ILE A 74 10.12 8.81 4.42
C ILE A 74 10.87 9.39 3.24
N GLU A 75 10.18 9.54 2.12
CA GLU A 75 10.80 10.05 0.92
C GLU A 75 11.36 11.46 1.10
N TYR A 76 10.60 12.30 1.78
CA TYR A 76 11.02 13.67 1.96
C TYR A 76 11.76 13.91 3.27
N GLY A 77 11.89 12.88 4.09
CA GLY A 77 12.62 13.03 5.34
C GLY A 77 11.94 13.96 6.33
N VAL A 78 10.65 14.14 6.20
CA VAL A 78 9.94 15.09 7.02
C VAL A 78 9.95 14.69 8.47
N TYR A 79 9.87 13.40 8.74
CA TYR A 79 9.79 12.98 10.11
C TYR A 79 11.12 13.02 10.82
N SER A 80 12.16 13.16 10.13
CA SER A 80 13.44 13.26 10.78
C SER A 80 13.71 14.70 11.23
#